data_b6b3a876e2e836d60cdc30e16cfe26d5
#
_entry.id   b6b3a876e2e836d60cdc30e16cfe26d5
#
_cell.length_a   1.000
_cell.length_b   1.000
_cell.length_c   1.000
_cell.angle_alpha   90.00
_cell.angle_beta   90.00
_cell.angle_gamma   90.00
#
_symmetry.space_group_name_H-M   'P 1'
#
loop_
_entity.id
_entity.type
_entity.pdbx_description
1 polymer ?
#
loop_
_entity_poly.entity_id
_entity_poly.type
_entity_poly.pdbx_seq_one_letter_code
_entity_poly.pdbx_strand_id
1 'polypeptide(L)'
;MNLLLLLILGAIWGSSYLFIKIIVAEMPVLTLVAGRLTLATLALWLILRTSGSSLPRSRRMWRAYAALGFVGMAVPYTLISWGEQYISSGLASLLQATTPIFTVILAHFLTDDERITMAKIVGVIVGFVGVGILMLPGLRQGLRANLLGQLAIVGSSLCYAGTAIYARSWLRGQPPLVSASGQLTMGMVYMLPTSLLIDRPFNLSPSLPVLASWLLLTILGTVVAYVIYFTIIERSSATFTTMVTYIIPVNGLMLGALVLNEQLTPTVLGGLVLILLGVLLVRT
;
A
#
# COMPACT_ATOMS: atom_id res chain seq x y z
N MET A 1 11.69 9.44 -19.87
CA MET A 1 12.23 8.43 -18.92
C MET A 1 11.43 8.38 -17.61
N ASN A 2 11.17 9.52 -16.93
CA ASN A 2 10.41 9.50 -15.65
C ASN A 2 8.96 9.00 -15.80
N LEU A 3 8.26 9.31 -16.90
CA LEU A 3 6.90 8.81 -17.16
C LEU A 3 6.89 7.28 -17.31
N LEU A 4 7.87 6.71 -18.01
CA LEU A 4 7.98 5.25 -18.15
C LEU A 4 8.20 4.57 -16.79
N LEU A 5 9.08 5.11 -15.96
CA LEU A 5 9.30 4.61 -14.60
C LEU A 5 8.03 4.70 -13.74
N LEU A 6 7.26 5.79 -13.89
CA LEU A 6 5.99 5.97 -13.19
C LEU A 6 4.95 4.92 -13.62
N LEU A 7 4.83 4.67 -14.93
CA LEU A 7 3.92 3.64 -15.46
C LEU A 7 4.32 2.24 -14.98
N ILE A 8 5.62 1.93 -15.01
CA ILE A 8 6.15 0.64 -14.48
C ILE A 8 5.84 0.51 -12.99
N LEU A 9 6.08 1.55 -12.20
CA LEU A 9 5.80 1.55 -10.77
C LEU A 9 4.29 1.33 -10.48
N GLY A 10 3.43 2.03 -11.22
CA GLY A 10 1.98 1.89 -11.10
C GLY A 10 1.50 0.48 -11.50
N ALA A 11 2.10 -0.09 -12.56
CA ALA A 11 1.82 -1.48 -12.96
C ALA A 11 2.27 -2.48 -11.87
N ILE A 12 3.47 -2.32 -11.33
CA ILE A 12 4.00 -3.18 -10.26
C ILE A 12 3.14 -3.09 -8.99
N TRP A 13 2.81 -1.88 -8.53
CA TRP A 13 1.99 -1.73 -7.34
C TRP A 13 0.54 -2.15 -7.57
N GLY A 14 -0.02 -1.89 -8.75
CA GLY A 14 -1.35 -2.38 -9.11
C GLY A 14 -1.44 -3.90 -9.17
N SER A 15 -0.39 -4.58 -9.67
CA SER A 15 -0.33 -6.05 -9.68
C SER A 15 -0.15 -6.67 -8.29
N SER A 16 0.27 -5.90 -7.29
CA SER A 16 0.44 -6.41 -5.92
C SER A 16 -0.86 -6.98 -5.35
N TYR A 17 -2.01 -6.38 -5.68
CA TYR A 17 -3.33 -6.86 -5.25
C TYR A 17 -3.68 -8.22 -5.86
N LEU A 18 -3.38 -8.42 -7.16
CA LEU A 18 -3.50 -9.73 -7.80
C LEU A 18 -2.68 -10.79 -7.07
N PHE A 19 -1.41 -10.52 -6.80
CA PHE A 19 -0.54 -11.47 -6.12
C PHE A 19 -1.00 -11.75 -4.70
N ILE A 20 -1.40 -10.73 -3.93
CA ILE A 20 -1.94 -10.90 -2.58
C ILE A 20 -3.17 -11.81 -2.63
N LYS A 21 -4.11 -11.57 -3.55
CA LYS A 21 -5.33 -12.38 -3.71
C LYS A 21 -5.03 -13.85 -3.96
N ILE A 22 -4.04 -14.15 -4.79
CA ILE A 22 -3.59 -15.53 -5.05
C ILE A 22 -2.97 -16.14 -3.79
N ILE A 23 -2.14 -15.39 -3.07
CA ILE A 23 -1.41 -15.92 -1.92
C ILE A 23 -2.33 -16.19 -0.73
N VAL A 24 -3.27 -15.30 -0.42
CA VAL A 24 -4.18 -15.45 0.75
C VAL A 24 -5.17 -16.59 0.61
N ALA A 25 -5.26 -17.22 -0.57
CA ALA A 25 -6.06 -18.42 -0.79
C ALA A 25 -5.48 -19.66 -0.10
N GLU A 26 -4.14 -19.72 0.07
CA GLU A 26 -3.46 -20.89 0.63
C GLU A 26 -2.55 -20.55 1.81
N MET A 27 -2.20 -19.27 1.99
CA MET A 27 -1.20 -18.83 2.96
C MET A 27 -1.82 -17.96 4.05
N PRO A 28 -1.54 -18.20 5.34
CA PRO A 28 -1.98 -17.32 6.41
C PRO A 28 -1.45 -15.90 6.24
N VAL A 29 -2.27 -14.91 6.60
CA VAL A 29 -1.99 -13.49 6.36
C VAL A 29 -0.70 -13.02 7.02
N LEU A 30 -0.47 -13.39 8.29
CA LEU A 30 0.73 -12.95 9.01
C LEU A 30 1.99 -13.58 8.41
N THR A 31 1.89 -14.81 7.91
CA THR A 31 2.99 -15.52 7.24
C THR A 31 3.34 -14.87 5.90
N LEU A 32 2.33 -14.52 5.10
CA LEU A 32 2.52 -13.76 3.86
C LEU A 32 3.30 -12.48 4.14
N VAL A 33 2.80 -11.68 5.10
CA VAL A 33 3.37 -10.36 5.42
C VAL A 33 4.77 -10.48 6.02
N ALA A 34 4.96 -11.41 6.97
CA ALA A 34 6.25 -11.65 7.61
C ALA A 34 7.33 -12.04 6.59
N GLY A 35 7.04 -12.99 5.73
CA GLY A 35 7.99 -13.42 4.72
C GLY A 35 8.27 -12.35 3.67
N ARG A 36 7.23 -11.62 3.20
CA ARG A 36 7.40 -10.46 2.31
C ARG A 36 8.34 -9.43 2.91
N LEU A 37 8.12 -9.02 4.17
CA LEU A 37 8.94 -8.02 4.85
C LEU A 37 10.35 -8.54 5.12
N THR A 38 10.50 -9.81 5.49
CA THR A 38 11.81 -10.42 5.76
C THR A 38 12.67 -10.47 4.51
N LEU A 39 12.16 -11.04 3.42
CA LEU A 39 12.91 -11.15 2.17
C LEU A 39 13.22 -9.78 1.57
N ALA A 40 12.27 -8.84 1.60
CA ALA A 40 12.50 -7.48 1.15
C ALA A 40 13.56 -6.75 1.99
N THR A 41 13.54 -6.93 3.31
CA THR A 41 14.56 -6.36 4.22
C THR A 41 15.95 -6.88 3.90
N LEU A 42 16.09 -8.20 3.73
CA LEU A 42 17.38 -8.81 3.39
C LEU A 42 17.91 -8.30 2.04
N ALA A 43 17.04 -8.20 1.03
CA ALA A 43 17.41 -7.67 -0.28
C ALA A 43 17.84 -6.19 -0.20
N LEU A 44 17.10 -5.35 0.53
CA LEU A 44 17.49 -3.94 0.69
C LEU A 44 18.76 -3.77 1.54
N TRP A 45 19.02 -4.63 2.51
CA TRP A 45 20.30 -4.61 3.24
C TRP A 45 21.49 -4.95 2.33
N LEU A 46 21.30 -5.89 1.40
CA LEU A 46 22.31 -6.19 0.40
C LEU A 46 22.57 -4.98 -0.50
N ILE A 47 21.51 -4.34 -1.01
CA ILE A 47 21.63 -3.12 -1.83
C ILE A 47 22.29 -1.99 -1.05
N LEU A 48 21.93 -1.78 0.22
CA LEU A 48 22.58 -0.79 1.07
C LEU A 48 24.09 -1.02 1.20
N ARG A 49 24.51 -2.27 1.45
CA ARG A 49 25.92 -2.62 1.56
C ARG A 49 26.68 -2.35 0.27
N THR A 50 26.10 -2.72 -0.88
CA THR A 50 26.74 -2.53 -2.19
C THR A 50 26.78 -1.06 -2.61
N SER A 51 25.85 -0.22 -2.14
CA SER A 51 25.85 1.23 -2.37
C SER A 51 26.75 2.03 -1.38
N GLY A 52 27.44 1.36 -0.48
CA GLY A 52 28.26 2.03 0.54
C GLY A 52 27.45 2.77 1.62
N SER A 53 26.13 2.60 1.64
CA SER A 53 25.24 3.22 2.61
C SER A 53 25.06 2.31 3.84
N SER A 54 24.70 2.90 4.98
CA SER A 54 24.44 2.14 6.21
C SER A 54 23.24 2.68 6.98
N LEU A 55 22.62 1.83 7.77
CA LEU A 55 21.54 2.24 8.66
C LEU A 55 22.08 3.14 9.78
N PRO A 56 21.33 4.17 10.20
CA PRO A 56 21.78 5.10 11.23
C PRO A 56 21.87 4.41 12.60
N ARG A 57 22.84 4.84 13.41
CA ARG A 57 23.02 4.36 14.80
C ARG A 57 22.16 5.12 15.82
N SER A 58 21.48 6.17 15.41
CA SER A 58 20.71 7.05 16.30
C SER A 58 19.46 6.35 16.85
N ARG A 59 19.31 6.33 18.18
CA ARG A 59 18.09 5.84 18.84
C ARG A 59 16.82 6.58 18.41
N ARG A 60 16.94 7.90 18.12
CA ARG A 60 15.83 8.70 17.61
C ARG A 60 15.33 8.17 16.27
N MET A 61 16.26 7.85 15.35
CA MET A 61 15.90 7.30 14.03
C MET A 61 15.25 5.93 14.16
N TRP A 62 15.75 5.06 15.03
CA TRP A 62 15.14 3.76 15.25
C TRP A 62 13.74 3.83 15.86
N ARG A 63 13.46 4.82 16.73
CA ARG A 63 12.10 5.09 17.21
C ARG A 63 11.18 5.53 16.07
N ALA A 64 11.66 6.39 15.16
CA ALA A 64 10.92 6.78 13.97
C ALA A 64 10.66 5.57 13.05
N TYR A 65 11.68 4.76 12.77
CA TYR A 65 11.51 3.53 11.99
C TYR A 65 10.56 2.54 12.66
N ALA A 66 10.61 2.41 14.00
CA ALA A 66 9.69 1.55 14.73
C ALA A 66 8.23 1.97 14.54
N ALA A 67 7.92 3.25 14.75
CA ALA A 67 6.58 3.76 14.55
C ALA A 67 6.12 3.65 13.08
N LEU A 68 6.96 4.07 12.13
CA LEU A 68 6.65 4.04 10.70
C LEU A 68 6.64 2.61 10.14
N GLY A 69 7.49 1.71 10.65
CA GLY A 69 7.49 0.29 10.29
C GLY A 69 6.24 -0.44 10.79
N PHE A 70 5.71 -0.05 11.95
CA PHE A 70 4.45 -0.59 12.46
C PHE A 70 3.26 -0.03 11.67
N VAL A 71 3.08 1.30 11.67
CA VAL A 71 1.91 1.95 11.06
C VAL A 71 1.98 1.95 9.52
N GLY A 72 3.17 2.01 8.93
CA GLY A 72 3.35 2.10 7.48
C GLY A 72 3.63 0.76 6.78
N MET A 73 3.97 -0.29 7.52
CA MET A 73 4.29 -1.60 6.93
C MET A 73 3.47 -2.72 7.57
N ALA A 74 3.69 -3.03 8.85
CA ALA A 74 3.07 -4.18 9.51
C ALA A 74 1.54 -4.13 9.48
N VAL A 75 0.96 -3.04 9.98
CA VAL A 75 -0.51 -2.87 10.04
C VAL A 75 -1.15 -2.82 8.66
N PRO A 76 -0.75 -1.92 7.73
CA PRO A 76 -1.44 -1.83 6.44
C PRO A 76 -1.27 -3.07 5.57
N TYR A 77 -0.10 -3.72 5.56
CA TYR A 77 0.08 -4.96 4.80
C TYR A 77 -0.80 -6.08 5.34
N THR A 78 -0.96 -6.17 6.67
CA THR A 78 -1.86 -7.14 7.29
C THR A 78 -3.32 -6.83 6.97
N LEU A 79 -3.73 -5.55 7.07
CA LEU A 79 -5.10 -5.14 6.75
C LEU A 79 -5.46 -5.38 5.28
N ILE A 80 -4.54 -5.08 4.34
CA ILE A 80 -4.76 -5.36 2.92
C ILE A 80 -4.89 -6.86 2.68
N SER A 81 -3.92 -7.64 3.16
CA SER A 81 -3.91 -9.09 2.93
C SER A 81 -5.11 -9.78 3.60
N TRP A 82 -5.53 -9.31 4.78
CA TRP A 82 -6.73 -9.81 5.45
C TRP A 82 -8.00 -9.38 4.72
N GLY A 83 -8.09 -8.14 4.29
CA GLY A 83 -9.23 -7.62 3.54
C GLY A 83 -9.46 -8.37 2.23
N GLU A 84 -8.38 -8.69 1.50
CA GLU A 84 -8.47 -9.43 0.25
C GLU A 84 -8.91 -10.90 0.39
N GLN A 85 -8.97 -11.46 1.58
CA GLN A 85 -9.67 -12.73 1.78
C GLN A 85 -11.17 -12.61 1.48
N TYR A 86 -11.77 -11.44 1.68
CA TYR A 86 -13.22 -11.21 1.61
C TYR A 86 -13.67 -10.40 0.41
N ILE A 87 -12.79 -9.64 -0.23
CA ILE A 87 -13.12 -8.79 -1.38
C ILE A 87 -12.23 -9.12 -2.58
N SER A 88 -12.62 -8.64 -3.76
CA SER A 88 -11.83 -8.79 -4.98
C SER A 88 -10.58 -7.91 -4.97
N SER A 89 -9.53 -8.31 -5.70
CA SER A 89 -8.28 -7.59 -5.82
C SER A 89 -8.47 -6.21 -6.47
N GLY A 90 -9.34 -6.14 -7.48
CA GLY A 90 -9.71 -4.89 -8.12
C GLY A 90 -10.37 -3.91 -7.15
N LEU A 91 -11.32 -4.38 -6.33
CA LEU A 91 -11.98 -3.54 -5.33
C LEU A 91 -10.99 -3.07 -4.25
N ALA A 92 -10.07 -3.94 -3.81
CA ALA A 92 -9.02 -3.57 -2.85
C ALA A 92 -8.13 -2.45 -3.40
N SER A 93 -7.62 -2.58 -4.64
CA SER A 93 -6.80 -1.56 -5.29
C SER A 93 -7.53 -0.22 -5.43
N LEU A 94 -8.83 -0.26 -5.71
CA LEU A 94 -9.67 0.92 -5.85
C LEU A 94 -9.90 1.63 -4.51
N LEU A 95 -10.23 0.89 -3.44
CA LEU A 95 -10.39 1.46 -2.10
C LEU A 95 -9.07 2.04 -1.57
N GLN A 96 -7.92 1.46 -1.94
CA GLN A 96 -6.61 1.98 -1.57
C GLN A 96 -6.31 3.36 -2.20
N ALA A 97 -6.94 3.71 -3.33
CA ALA A 97 -6.82 5.03 -3.95
C ALA A 97 -7.43 6.16 -3.09
N THR A 98 -8.07 5.85 -1.97
CA THR A 98 -8.53 6.85 -0.98
C THR A 98 -7.39 7.44 -0.13
N THR A 99 -6.18 6.87 -0.18
CA THR A 99 -5.03 7.36 0.60
C THR A 99 -4.77 8.87 0.46
N PRO A 100 -4.76 9.50 -0.73
CA PRO A 100 -4.59 10.94 -0.85
C PRO A 100 -5.69 11.76 -0.17
N ILE A 101 -6.92 11.24 -0.16
CA ILE A 101 -8.07 11.89 0.50
C ILE A 101 -7.82 11.97 2.01
N PHE A 102 -7.42 10.85 2.64
CA PHE A 102 -7.04 10.83 4.05
C PHE A 102 -5.80 11.69 4.33
N THR A 103 -4.84 11.72 3.39
CA THR A 103 -3.62 12.55 3.55
C THR A 103 -3.99 14.03 3.67
N VAL A 104 -4.89 14.54 2.83
CA VAL A 104 -5.33 15.94 2.87
C VAL A 104 -6.06 16.24 4.19
N ILE A 105 -6.93 15.35 4.64
CA ILE A 105 -7.64 15.50 5.90
C ILE A 105 -6.66 15.55 7.09
N LEU A 106 -5.78 14.56 7.17
CA LEU A 106 -4.82 14.48 8.27
C LEU A 106 -3.80 15.62 8.23
N ALA A 107 -3.33 16.04 7.04
CA ALA A 107 -2.40 17.14 6.89
C ALA A 107 -2.98 18.44 7.44
N HIS A 108 -4.25 18.72 7.18
CA HIS A 108 -4.92 19.90 7.73
C HIS A 108 -4.85 20.01 9.26
N PHE A 109 -4.95 18.87 9.96
CA PHE A 109 -4.94 18.84 11.43
C PHE A 109 -3.55 18.63 12.04
N LEU A 110 -2.63 18.03 11.30
CA LEU A 110 -1.33 17.59 11.82
C LEU A 110 -0.14 18.41 11.30
N THR A 111 -0.38 19.33 10.33
CA THR A 111 0.68 20.20 9.80
C THR A 111 0.22 21.66 9.78
N ASP A 112 1.18 22.59 9.89
CA ASP A 112 0.88 24.03 9.90
C ASP A 112 0.86 24.63 8.49
N ASP A 113 1.46 23.94 7.51
CA ASP A 113 1.70 24.42 6.15
C ASP A 113 0.65 23.93 5.14
N GLU A 114 -0.19 22.95 5.49
CA GLU A 114 -1.20 22.41 4.59
C GLU A 114 -2.62 22.70 5.07
N ARG A 115 -3.22 23.76 4.52
CA ARG A 115 -4.61 24.12 4.82
C ARG A 115 -5.58 23.51 3.81
N ILE A 116 -6.76 23.14 4.29
CA ILE A 116 -7.83 22.62 3.44
C ILE A 116 -8.49 23.79 2.68
N THR A 117 -8.61 23.66 1.36
CA THR A 117 -9.30 24.61 0.49
C THR A 117 -10.69 24.10 0.15
N MET A 118 -11.56 24.95 -0.42
CA MET A 118 -12.90 24.54 -0.85
C MET A 118 -12.82 23.42 -1.92
N ALA A 119 -11.88 23.48 -2.83
CA ALA A 119 -11.65 22.41 -3.82
C ALA A 119 -11.31 21.08 -3.15
N LYS A 120 -10.44 21.09 -2.13
CA LYS A 120 -10.09 19.91 -1.34
C LYS A 120 -11.29 19.35 -0.58
N ILE A 121 -12.17 20.19 -0.01
CA ILE A 121 -13.41 19.73 0.65
C ILE A 121 -14.31 19.01 -0.34
N VAL A 122 -14.54 19.61 -1.52
CA VAL A 122 -15.37 18.98 -2.58
C VAL A 122 -14.75 17.64 -3.00
N GLY A 123 -13.43 17.61 -3.21
CA GLY A 123 -12.71 16.38 -3.56
C GLY A 123 -12.84 15.27 -2.52
N VAL A 124 -12.74 15.61 -1.23
CA VAL A 124 -12.96 14.69 -0.11
C VAL A 124 -14.38 14.13 -0.13
N ILE A 125 -15.40 14.98 -0.29
CA ILE A 125 -16.81 14.56 -0.34
C ILE A 125 -17.05 13.64 -1.55
N VAL A 126 -16.61 14.03 -2.74
CA VAL A 126 -16.75 13.23 -3.97
C VAL A 126 -16.09 11.86 -3.83
N GLY A 127 -14.87 11.83 -3.27
CA GLY A 127 -14.15 10.57 -3.02
C GLY A 127 -14.87 9.66 -2.03
N PHE A 128 -15.38 10.19 -0.92
CA PHE A 128 -16.14 9.38 0.05
C PHE A 128 -17.50 8.93 -0.49
N VAL A 129 -18.16 9.69 -1.34
CA VAL A 129 -19.37 9.24 -2.07
C VAL A 129 -19.01 8.03 -2.94
N GLY A 130 -17.87 8.07 -3.66
CA GLY A 130 -17.36 6.93 -4.42
C GLY A 130 -17.15 5.68 -3.55
N VAL A 131 -16.52 5.83 -2.38
CA VAL A 131 -16.37 4.73 -1.40
C VAL A 131 -17.72 4.20 -0.94
N GLY A 132 -18.66 5.07 -0.59
CA GLY A 132 -20.02 4.70 -0.17
C GLY A 132 -20.74 3.87 -1.23
N ILE A 133 -20.64 4.26 -2.50
CA ILE A 133 -21.21 3.50 -3.63
C ILE A 133 -20.61 2.10 -3.73
N LEU A 134 -19.29 1.95 -3.55
CA LEU A 134 -18.62 0.65 -3.56
C LEU A 134 -19.04 -0.25 -2.39
N MET A 135 -19.36 0.33 -1.24
CA MET A 135 -19.77 -0.41 -0.04
C MET A 135 -21.25 -0.81 -0.05
N LEU A 136 -22.10 -0.13 -0.84
CA LEU A 136 -23.55 -0.36 -0.92
C LEU A 136 -23.95 -1.83 -1.20
N PRO A 137 -23.33 -2.55 -2.15
CA PRO A 137 -23.71 -3.96 -2.40
C PRO A 137 -23.50 -4.85 -1.18
N GLY A 138 -22.37 -4.69 -0.46
CA GLY A 138 -22.09 -5.44 0.76
C GLY A 138 -23.07 -5.13 1.90
N LEU A 139 -23.46 -3.87 2.05
CA LEU A 139 -24.45 -3.44 3.03
C LEU A 139 -25.85 -4.01 2.73
N ARG A 140 -26.29 -3.95 1.47
CA ARG A 140 -27.61 -4.44 1.04
C ARG A 140 -27.76 -5.95 1.16
N GLN A 141 -26.69 -6.69 0.90
CA GLN A 141 -26.66 -8.15 0.96
C GLN A 141 -26.40 -8.70 2.36
N GLY A 142 -26.17 -7.84 3.35
CA GLY A 142 -25.86 -8.23 4.73
C GLY A 142 -24.52 -8.99 4.87
N LEU A 143 -23.62 -8.86 3.90
CA LEU A 143 -22.33 -9.53 3.86
C LEU A 143 -21.32 -8.85 4.81
N ARG A 144 -21.43 -9.14 6.11
CA ARG A 144 -20.55 -8.54 7.13
C ARG A 144 -19.05 -8.70 6.82
N ALA A 145 -18.65 -9.89 6.37
CA ALA A 145 -17.25 -10.18 6.04
C ALA A 145 -16.72 -9.29 4.89
N ASN A 146 -17.53 -9.12 3.83
CA ASN A 146 -17.19 -8.23 2.72
C ASN A 146 -17.02 -6.77 3.18
N LEU A 147 -17.94 -6.27 4.00
CA LEU A 147 -17.84 -4.92 4.57
C LEU A 147 -16.61 -4.75 5.45
N LEU A 148 -16.30 -5.72 6.30
CA LEU A 148 -15.10 -5.70 7.13
C LEU A 148 -13.82 -5.72 6.29
N GLY A 149 -13.79 -6.51 5.20
CA GLY A 149 -12.69 -6.50 4.23
C GLY A 149 -12.48 -5.14 3.60
N GLN A 150 -13.56 -4.47 3.18
CA GLN A 150 -13.51 -3.12 2.63
C GLN A 150 -13.00 -2.09 3.66
N LEU A 151 -13.52 -2.16 4.89
CA LEU A 151 -13.07 -1.29 5.98
C LEU A 151 -11.60 -1.50 6.34
N ALA A 152 -11.09 -2.72 6.25
CA ALA A 152 -9.67 -3.01 6.45
C ALA A 152 -8.79 -2.30 5.41
N ILE A 153 -9.19 -2.33 4.12
CA ILE A 153 -8.46 -1.60 3.06
C ILE A 153 -8.52 -0.09 3.30
N VAL A 154 -9.69 0.44 3.62
CA VAL A 154 -9.83 1.88 3.96
C VAL A 154 -8.98 2.24 5.19
N GLY A 155 -8.93 1.38 6.22
CA GLY A 155 -8.06 1.53 7.37
C GLY A 155 -6.57 1.52 7.00
N SER A 156 -6.16 0.67 6.05
CA SER A 156 -4.78 0.68 5.54
C SER A 156 -4.43 1.98 4.81
N SER A 157 -5.38 2.56 4.07
CA SER A 157 -5.22 3.88 3.42
C SER A 157 -5.00 4.99 4.44
N LEU A 158 -5.70 4.95 5.56
CA LEU A 158 -5.51 5.88 6.67
C LEU A 158 -4.12 5.72 7.31
N CYS A 159 -3.65 4.48 7.49
CA CYS A 159 -2.29 4.20 7.97
C CYS A 159 -1.23 4.79 7.04
N TYR A 160 -1.36 4.59 5.73
CA TYR A 160 -0.42 5.17 4.75
C TYR A 160 -0.45 6.70 4.74
N ALA A 161 -1.62 7.30 4.86
CA ALA A 161 -1.76 8.76 4.95
C ALA A 161 -1.03 9.32 6.18
N GLY A 162 -1.23 8.72 7.37
CA GLY A 162 -0.50 9.09 8.57
C GLY A 162 1.00 8.87 8.44
N THR A 163 1.41 7.74 7.86
CA THR A 163 2.82 7.43 7.61
C THR A 163 3.47 8.47 6.71
N ALA A 164 2.81 8.91 5.64
CA ALA A 164 3.35 9.91 4.72
C ALA A 164 3.63 11.25 5.43
N ILE A 165 2.72 11.68 6.31
CA ILE A 165 2.86 12.93 7.07
C ILE A 165 4.03 12.83 8.06
N TYR A 166 4.06 11.78 8.89
CA TYR A 166 5.12 11.63 9.88
C TYR A 166 6.49 11.35 9.26
N ALA A 167 6.53 10.57 8.15
CA ALA A 167 7.79 10.33 7.44
C ALA A 167 8.40 11.63 6.91
N ARG A 168 7.58 12.56 6.39
CA ARG A 168 8.03 13.88 5.92
C ARG A 168 8.81 14.66 6.99
N SER A 169 8.37 14.60 8.25
CA SER A 169 9.00 15.32 9.35
C SER A 169 10.13 14.52 10.02
N TRP A 170 9.91 13.23 10.29
CA TRP A 170 10.82 12.41 11.08
C TRP A 170 12.01 11.88 10.29
N LEU A 171 11.83 11.66 8.97
CA LEU A 171 12.89 11.15 8.09
C LEU A 171 13.52 12.23 7.22
N ARG A 172 13.25 13.51 7.51
CA ARG A 172 13.81 14.62 6.75
C ARG A 172 15.34 14.57 6.72
N GLY A 173 15.92 14.66 5.51
CA GLY A 173 17.37 14.62 5.29
C GLY A 173 17.97 13.22 5.33
N GLN A 174 17.17 12.16 5.51
CA GLN A 174 17.66 10.79 5.38
C GLN A 174 17.57 10.34 3.92
N PRO A 175 18.59 9.62 3.42
CA PRO A 175 18.50 9.00 2.10
C PRO A 175 17.27 8.07 2.03
N PRO A 176 16.49 8.14 0.94
CA PRO A 176 15.27 7.36 0.82
C PRO A 176 15.45 5.85 0.97
N LEU A 177 16.53 5.29 0.39
CA LEU A 177 16.86 3.87 0.51
C LEU A 177 17.12 3.44 1.97
N VAL A 178 17.82 4.30 2.75
CA VAL A 178 18.07 4.09 4.17
C VAL A 178 16.77 4.12 4.96
N SER A 179 15.88 5.07 4.64
CA SER A 179 14.57 5.22 5.28
C SER A 179 13.67 4.02 5.03
N ALA A 180 13.62 3.52 3.78
CA ALA A 180 12.87 2.30 3.44
C ALA A 180 13.42 1.07 4.17
N SER A 181 14.75 0.90 4.13
CA SER A 181 15.40 -0.24 4.79
C SER A 181 15.16 -0.24 6.30
N GLY A 182 15.19 0.92 6.95
CA GLY A 182 14.89 1.05 8.38
C GLY A 182 13.45 0.69 8.72
N GLN A 183 12.49 1.19 7.93
CA GLN A 183 11.07 0.87 8.12
C GLN A 183 10.76 -0.61 7.87
N LEU A 184 11.29 -1.20 6.79
CA LEU A 184 11.12 -2.62 6.50
C LEU A 184 11.76 -3.51 7.55
N THR A 185 12.94 -3.13 8.08
CA THR A 185 13.58 -3.83 9.20
C THR A 185 12.66 -3.90 10.41
N MET A 186 12.05 -2.79 10.79
CA MET A 186 11.11 -2.77 11.92
C MET A 186 9.82 -3.53 11.62
N GLY A 187 9.30 -3.44 10.40
CA GLY A 187 8.18 -4.27 9.95
C GLY A 187 8.48 -5.76 10.07
N MET A 188 9.68 -6.19 9.66
CA MET A 188 10.15 -7.57 9.83
C MET A 188 10.23 -7.94 11.32
N VAL A 189 10.78 -7.08 12.16
CA VAL A 189 10.90 -7.32 13.61
C VAL A 189 9.54 -7.51 14.28
N TYR A 190 8.49 -6.83 13.81
CA TYR A 190 7.14 -7.04 14.31
C TYR A 190 6.49 -8.30 13.74
N MET A 191 6.56 -8.49 12.43
CA MET A 191 5.75 -9.50 11.75
C MET A 191 6.34 -10.90 11.81
N LEU A 192 7.68 -11.03 11.82
CA LEU A 192 8.31 -12.35 11.84
C LEU A 192 8.00 -13.12 13.13
N PRO A 193 8.22 -12.58 14.35
CA PRO A 193 7.84 -13.28 15.57
C PRO A 193 6.32 -13.48 15.68
N THR A 194 5.52 -12.50 15.24
CA THR A 194 4.06 -12.62 15.28
C THR A 194 3.56 -13.78 14.42
N SER A 195 4.09 -13.94 13.20
CA SER A 195 3.76 -15.07 12.32
C SER A 195 4.20 -16.41 12.93
N LEU A 196 5.42 -16.47 13.45
CA LEU A 196 5.95 -17.72 14.06
C LEU A 196 5.14 -18.17 15.27
N LEU A 197 4.60 -17.24 16.06
CA LEU A 197 3.82 -17.54 17.28
C LEU A 197 2.36 -17.85 16.98
N ILE A 198 1.73 -17.14 16.05
CA ILE A 198 0.29 -17.23 15.76
C ILE A 198 0.02 -18.21 14.63
N ASP A 199 0.59 -17.99 13.44
CA ASP A 199 0.33 -18.82 12.25
C ASP A 199 1.08 -20.16 12.30
N ARG A 200 2.25 -20.21 12.95
CA ARG A 200 3.10 -21.39 13.06
C ARG A 200 3.36 -22.08 11.71
N PRO A 201 3.98 -21.38 10.74
CA PRO A 201 4.02 -21.77 9.32
C PRO A 201 4.92 -22.96 8.99
N PHE A 202 5.22 -23.83 9.95
CA PHE A 202 6.21 -24.90 9.82
C PHE A 202 5.76 -26.07 8.92
N ASN A 203 4.45 -26.22 8.72
CA ASN A 203 3.87 -27.31 7.92
C ASN A 203 3.15 -26.81 6.66
N LEU A 204 3.43 -25.57 6.23
CA LEU A 204 2.83 -25.02 5.03
C LEU A 204 3.50 -25.63 3.78
N SER A 205 2.67 -26.05 2.84
CA SER A 205 3.08 -26.55 1.53
C SER A 205 2.35 -25.78 0.43
N PRO A 206 2.63 -24.46 0.25
CA PRO A 206 1.95 -23.65 -0.75
C PRO A 206 2.24 -24.18 -2.16
N SER A 207 1.24 -24.06 -3.04
CA SER A 207 1.39 -24.42 -4.45
C SER A 207 2.42 -23.53 -5.16
N LEU A 208 2.94 -24.01 -6.28
CA LEU A 208 3.92 -23.25 -7.09
C LEU A 208 3.40 -21.87 -7.51
N PRO A 209 2.13 -21.70 -7.96
CA PRO A 209 1.58 -20.37 -8.26
C PRO A 209 1.61 -19.42 -7.07
N VAL A 210 1.33 -19.91 -5.84
CA VAL A 210 1.37 -19.11 -4.61
C VAL A 210 2.80 -18.69 -4.28
N LEU A 211 3.77 -19.61 -4.35
CA LEU A 211 5.18 -19.29 -4.13
C LEU A 211 5.72 -18.29 -5.16
N ALA A 212 5.39 -18.48 -6.43
CA ALA A 212 5.77 -17.56 -7.51
C ALA A 212 5.16 -16.17 -7.28
N SER A 213 3.87 -16.10 -6.95
CA SER A 213 3.18 -14.85 -6.63
C SER A 213 3.82 -14.14 -5.43
N TRP A 214 4.20 -14.89 -4.40
CA TRP A 214 4.83 -14.35 -3.20
C TRP A 214 6.23 -13.79 -3.49
N LEU A 215 7.04 -14.48 -4.28
CA LEU A 215 8.35 -13.98 -4.72
C LEU A 215 8.21 -12.74 -5.61
N LEU A 216 7.29 -12.75 -6.58
CA LEU A 216 7.01 -11.60 -7.44
C LEU A 216 6.51 -10.39 -6.64
N LEU A 217 5.58 -10.61 -5.71
CA LEU A 217 5.10 -9.57 -4.80
C LEU A 217 6.24 -8.98 -3.97
N THR A 218 7.14 -9.80 -3.47
CA THR A 218 8.26 -9.36 -2.63
C THR A 218 9.32 -8.62 -3.46
N ILE A 219 9.78 -9.23 -4.56
CA ILE A 219 10.87 -8.67 -5.36
C ILE A 219 10.37 -7.45 -6.15
N LEU A 220 9.32 -7.62 -6.95
CA LEU A 220 8.80 -6.52 -7.78
C LEU A 220 8.02 -5.52 -6.93
N GLY A 221 7.01 -5.98 -6.17
CA GLY A 221 6.08 -5.13 -5.42
C GLY A 221 6.71 -4.41 -4.23
N THR A 222 7.89 -4.84 -3.76
CA THR A 222 8.58 -4.17 -2.65
C THR A 222 9.97 -3.69 -3.06
N VAL A 223 10.91 -4.59 -3.36
CA VAL A 223 12.31 -4.20 -3.57
C VAL A 223 12.47 -3.31 -4.80
N VAL A 224 12.06 -3.79 -5.97
CA VAL A 224 12.19 -3.04 -7.25
C VAL A 224 11.33 -1.79 -7.23
N ALA A 225 10.10 -1.90 -6.73
CA ALA A 225 9.19 -0.76 -6.62
C ALA A 225 9.77 0.38 -5.79
N TYR A 226 10.38 0.10 -4.63
CA TYR A 226 11.03 1.12 -3.82
C TYR A 226 12.24 1.74 -4.52
N VAL A 227 13.08 0.95 -5.21
CA VAL A 227 14.19 1.49 -5.99
C VAL A 227 13.68 2.44 -7.08
N ILE A 228 12.65 2.05 -7.83
CA ILE A 228 12.04 2.91 -8.85
C ILE A 228 11.42 4.15 -8.23
N TYR A 229 10.64 4.00 -7.15
CA TYR A 229 9.99 5.09 -6.43
C TYR A 229 10.99 6.17 -6.01
N PHE A 230 12.11 5.77 -5.42
CA PHE A 230 13.13 6.71 -4.99
C PHE A 230 13.90 7.33 -6.15
N THR A 231 14.14 6.55 -7.21
CA THR A 231 14.74 7.09 -8.44
C THR A 231 13.86 8.18 -9.06
N ILE A 232 12.52 8.02 -9.03
CA ILE A 232 11.59 9.03 -9.53
C ILE A 232 11.63 10.28 -8.63
N ILE A 233 11.63 10.13 -7.31
CA ILE A 233 11.70 11.26 -6.37
C ILE A 233 12.97 12.09 -6.59
N GLU A 234 14.11 11.44 -6.76
CA GLU A 234 15.40 12.12 -6.99
C GLU A 234 15.45 12.86 -8.34
N ARG A 235 14.82 12.29 -9.38
CA ARG A 235 14.89 12.82 -10.76
C ARG A 235 13.74 13.76 -11.15
N SER A 236 12.71 13.86 -10.33
CA SER A 236 11.53 14.70 -10.62
C SER A 236 11.05 15.42 -9.35
N SER A 237 9.79 15.24 -8.98
CA SER A 237 9.20 15.85 -7.79
C SER A 237 8.33 14.85 -7.03
N ALA A 238 8.11 15.12 -5.75
CA ALA A 238 7.16 14.35 -4.95
C ALA A 238 5.76 14.37 -5.57
N THR A 239 5.32 15.52 -6.06
CA THR A 239 4.02 15.68 -6.76
C THR A 239 3.91 14.79 -7.98
N PHE A 240 4.95 14.72 -8.84
CA PHE A 240 4.96 13.84 -10.00
C PHE A 240 4.88 12.36 -9.58
N THR A 241 5.64 11.98 -8.55
CA THR A 241 5.66 10.58 -8.05
C THR A 241 4.29 10.15 -7.53
N THR A 242 3.53 11.06 -6.91
CA THR A 242 2.18 10.73 -6.42
C THR A 242 1.16 10.44 -7.53
N MET A 243 1.45 10.76 -8.81
CA MET A 243 0.59 10.36 -9.94
C MET A 243 0.46 8.84 -10.09
N VAL A 244 1.37 8.07 -9.51
CA VAL A 244 1.26 6.60 -9.45
C VAL A 244 -0.07 6.14 -8.85
N THR A 245 -0.65 6.90 -7.92
CA THR A 245 -1.93 6.56 -7.27
C THR A 245 -3.13 6.52 -8.22
N TYR A 246 -3.05 7.12 -9.41
CA TYR A 246 -4.08 7.01 -10.44
C TYR A 246 -3.93 5.75 -11.29
N ILE A 247 -2.70 5.25 -11.43
CA ILE A 247 -2.40 4.07 -12.26
C ILE A 247 -2.72 2.78 -11.52
N ILE A 248 -2.46 2.75 -10.21
CA ILE A 248 -2.66 1.57 -9.35
C ILE A 248 -4.07 0.98 -9.47
N PRO A 249 -5.18 1.74 -9.25
CA PRO A 249 -6.53 1.16 -9.28
C PRO A 249 -6.93 0.71 -10.67
N VAL A 250 -6.51 1.42 -11.73
CA VAL A 250 -6.78 1.02 -13.11
C VAL A 250 -6.11 -0.32 -13.42
N ASN A 251 -4.82 -0.44 -13.05
CA ASN A 251 -4.08 -1.67 -13.28
C ASN A 251 -4.60 -2.84 -12.42
N GLY A 252 -4.93 -2.59 -11.14
CA GLY A 252 -5.48 -3.60 -10.23
C GLY A 252 -6.84 -4.14 -10.72
N LEU A 253 -7.74 -3.26 -11.18
CA LEU A 253 -9.02 -3.65 -11.77
C LEU A 253 -8.83 -4.45 -13.07
N MET A 254 -7.92 -4.00 -13.96
CA MET A 254 -7.63 -4.72 -15.20
C MET A 254 -7.10 -6.12 -14.94
N LEU A 255 -6.11 -6.25 -14.04
CA LEU A 255 -5.51 -7.56 -13.74
C LEU A 255 -6.49 -8.47 -12.99
N GLY A 256 -7.30 -7.94 -12.07
CA GLY A 256 -8.37 -8.69 -11.42
C GLY A 256 -9.38 -9.25 -12.42
N ALA A 257 -9.79 -8.44 -13.39
CA ALA A 257 -10.72 -8.87 -14.44
C ALA A 257 -10.09 -9.90 -15.39
N LEU A 258 -8.85 -9.65 -15.87
CA LEU A 258 -8.22 -10.48 -16.91
C LEU A 258 -7.67 -11.80 -16.36
N VAL A 259 -7.15 -11.83 -15.14
CA VAL A 259 -6.46 -13.01 -14.58
C VAL A 259 -7.35 -13.79 -13.62
N LEU A 260 -8.14 -13.09 -12.80
CA LEU A 260 -9.00 -13.72 -11.79
C LEU A 260 -10.47 -13.77 -12.21
N ASN A 261 -10.82 -13.30 -13.43
CA ASN A 261 -12.21 -13.22 -13.92
C ASN A 261 -13.13 -12.42 -12.99
N GLU A 262 -12.60 -11.39 -12.30
CA GLU A 262 -13.38 -10.51 -11.43
C GLU A 262 -14.35 -9.66 -12.27
N GLN A 263 -15.59 -9.52 -11.81
CA GLN A 263 -16.61 -8.79 -12.55
C GLN A 263 -16.44 -7.26 -12.40
N LEU A 264 -16.31 -6.57 -13.52
CA LEU A 264 -16.34 -5.10 -13.58
C LEU A 264 -17.79 -4.62 -13.61
N THR A 265 -18.42 -4.50 -12.46
CA THR A 265 -19.80 -4.01 -12.37
C THR A 265 -19.87 -2.50 -12.60
N PRO A 266 -21.04 -1.96 -13.06
CA PRO A 266 -21.22 -0.50 -13.15
C PRO A 266 -20.95 0.23 -11.83
N THR A 267 -21.23 -0.40 -10.70
CA THR A 267 -20.95 0.12 -9.36
C THR A 267 -19.46 0.30 -9.14
N VAL A 268 -18.64 -0.67 -9.55
CA VAL A 268 -17.16 -0.60 -9.45
C VAL A 268 -16.61 0.50 -10.35
N LEU A 269 -17.08 0.60 -11.59
CA LEU A 269 -16.65 1.63 -12.53
C LEU A 269 -17.09 3.03 -12.08
N GLY A 270 -18.31 3.20 -11.60
CA GLY A 270 -18.79 4.46 -11.04
C GLY A 270 -17.99 4.90 -9.80
N GLY A 271 -17.69 3.98 -8.90
CA GLY A 271 -16.83 4.22 -7.74
C GLY A 271 -15.41 4.63 -8.13
N LEU A 272 -14.82 3.98 -9.15
CA LEU A 272 -13.51 4.34 -9.70
C LEU A 272 -13.49 5.79 -10.18
N VAL A 273 -14.45 6.18 -11.01
CA VAL A 273 -14.54 7.55 -11.55
C VAL A 273 -14.64 8.57 -10.42
N LEU A 274 -15.51 8.34 -9.44
CA LEU A 274 -15.70 9.29 -8.33
C LEU A 274 -14.47 9.37 -7.43
N ILE A 275 -13.82 8.25 -7.10
CA ILE A 275 -12.60 8.27 -6.29
C ILE A 275 -11.48 9.01 -7.03
N LEU A 276 -11.27 8.73 -8.32
CA LEU A 276 -10.24 9.42 -9.11
C LEU A 276 -10.53 10.91 -9.27
N LEU A 277 -11.78 11.30 -9.46
CA LEU A 277 -12.19 12.72 -9.48
C LEU A 277 -11.94 13.37 -8.10
N GLY A 278 -12.31 12.70 -7.02
CA GLY A 278 -12.03 13.17 -5.66
C GLY A 278 -10.55 13.40 -5.43
N VAL A 279 -9.71 12.42 -5.80
CA VAL A 279 -8.24 12.52 -5.68
C VAL A 279 -7.68 13.63 -6.57
N LEU A 280 -8.24 13.85 -7.75
CA LEU A 280 -7.83 14.97 -8.63
C LEU A 280 -8.11 16.32 -7.98
N LEU A 281 -9.31 16.50 -7.42
CA LEU A 281 -9.72 17.75 -6.77
C LEU A 281 -8.95 18.05 -5.48
N VAL A 282 -8.55 17.05 -4.69
CA VAL A 282 -7.74 17.30 -3.48
C VAL A 282 -6.30 17.70 -3.77
N ARG A 283 -5.84 17.59 -5.01
CA ARG A 283 -4.49 17.99 -5.43
C ARG A 283 -4.40 19.45 -5.91
N THR A 284 -5.51 20.04 -6.31
CA THR A 284 -5.60 21.47 -6.68
C THR A 284 -5.66 22.33 -5.43
#